data_634adc5262a08ad7cee41f4cdcaf094a
#
_entry.id   634adc5262a08ad7cee41f4cdcaf094a
#
_cell.length_a   1.000
_cell.length_b   1.000
_cell.length_c   1.000
_cell.angle_alpha   90.00
_cell.angle_beta   90.00
_cell.angle_gamma   90.00
#
_symmetry.space_group_name_H-M   'P 1'
#
loop_
_entity.id
_entity.type
_entity.pdbx_description
1 polymer ?
#
loop_
_entity_poly.entity_id
_entity_poly.type
_entity_poly.pdbx_seq_one_letter_code
_entity_poly.pdbx_strand_id
1 'polypeptide(L)'
;MTDRHRQTVLPNGETSFHGAHRRGNPTRQSEMVMRLISRKSKGLNLTRKKEIDRDRILDAAERVILESGGRNFTLDAVAERAGISKGGLVYSFATKDGLVRAALEREVTRFQEAVRQRLGGRPVEPFELVLAHIDEALDEDDAATRKAAFLVTALVHAPDMMEPARRYYRALLDPLLSDSGAAHGVRHALFAVEGIFLLRGLGFVEVSAEEHKSVLLHARDIVAGVLAGR
;
A
#
# COMPACT_ATOMS: atom_id res chain seq x y z
N MET A 1 -53.59 -45.97 -0.40
CA MET A 1 -53.37 -47.39 -0.81
C MET A 1 -51.94 -47.65 -0.38
N THR A 2 -51.76 -48.15 0.86
CA THR A 2 -51.60 -49.56 1.28
C THR A 2 -50.40 -50.21 0.60
N ASP A 3 -49.38 -50.78 1.22
CA ASP A 3 -49.32 -51.57 2.44
C ASP A 3 -47.86 -51.86 2.80
N ARG A 4 -47.47 -51.67 4.05
CA ARG A 4 -47.17 -52.66 5.11
C ARG A 4 -46.01 -53.65 4.92
N HIS A 5 -45.05 -53.48 5.85
CA HIS A 5 -44.55 -54.51 6.82
C HIS A 5 -43.61 -55.61 6.31
N ARG A 6 -42.45 -55.82 6.93
CA ARG A 6 -42.30 -56.53 8.24
C ARG A 6 -40.83 -56.40 8.76
N GLN A 7 -40.71 -56.13 10.03
CA GLN A 7 -39.59 -56.49 10.90
C GLN A 7 -39.50 -57.98 11.12
N THR A 8 -38.31 -58.51 11.29
CA THR A 8 -38.03 -59.62 12.17
C THR A 8 -36.65 -59.45 12.86
N VAL A 9 -36.65 -59.85 14.14
CA VAL A 9 -35.65 -59.65 15.19
C VAL A 9 -34.90 -60.96 15.43
N LEU A 10 -33.55 -60.85 15.61
CA LEU A 10 -32.51 -61.59 16.36
C LEU A 10 -32.64 -63.10 16.60
N PRO A 11 -31.60 -63.93 16.89
CA PRO A 11 -30.63 -63.71 17.94
C PRO A 11 -29.17 -64.20 17.69
N ASN A 12 -28.25 -63.62 18.51
CA ASN A 12 -26.98 -64.10 19.04
C ASN A 12 -26.10 -65.14 18.30
N GLY A 13 -24.85 -64.74 18.11
CA GLY A 13 -23.77 -65.66 17.79
C GLY A 13 -22.43 -64.96 17.69
N GLU A 14 -21.64 -64.96 18.78
CA GLU A 14 -20.23 -64.54 18.82
C GLU A 14 -19.40 -65.32 17.80
N THR A 15 -18.60 -64.60 17.00
CA THR A 15 -17.39 -65.19 16.41
C THR A 15 -16.31 -64.11 16.30
N SER A 16 -15.26 -64.34 17.07
CA SER A 16 -13.96 -63.65 17.00
C SER A 16 -13.34 -63.81 15.61
N PHE A 17 -12.99 -62.69 14.96
CA PHE A 17 -12.10 -62.72 13.81
C PHE A 17 -10.88 -61.80 14.05
N HIS A 18 -9.74 -62.41 14.26
CA HIS A 18 -8.43 -61.83 14.09
C HIS A 18 -8.26 -61.38 12.63
N GLY A 19 -8.24 -60.06 12.39
CA GLY A 19 -7.95 -59.46 11.08
C GLY A 19 -6.66 -58.68 11.13
N ALA A 20 -5.63 -59.23 10.51
CA ALA A 20 -4.33 -58.61 10.35
C ALA A 20 -4.43 -57.24 9.68
N HIS A 21 -3.91 -56.20 10.33
CA HIS A 21 -3.68 -54.89 9.70
C HIS A 21 -2.63 -55.02 8.58
N ARG A 22 -3.07 -55.21 7.36
CA ARG A 22 -2.28 -54.91 6.16
C ARG A 22 -2.19 -53.40 6.04
N ARG A 23 -1.01 -52.84 6.31
CA ARG A 23 -0.67 -51.47 5.90
C ARG A 23 -0.76 -51.39 4.37
N GLY A 24 -1.82 -50.75 3.88
CA GLY A 24 -2.00 -50.48 2.46
C GLY A 24 -0.87 -49.56 1.97
N ASN A 25 -0.18 -50.04 0.94
CA ASN A 25 0.83 -49.26 0.21
C ASN A 25 0.13 -48.02 -0.40
N PRO A 26 0.67 -46.78 -0.25
CA PRO A 26 0.03 -45.61 -0.82
C PRO A 26 -0.06 -45.76 -2.35
N THR A 27 -1.27 -45.67 -2.88
CA THR A 27 -1.53 -45.77 -4.30
C THR A 27 -0.80 -44.67 -5.07
N ARG A 28 -0.41 -44.92 -6.34
CA ARG A 28 0.22 -43.97 -7.25
C ARG A 28 -0.48 -42.58 -7.26
N GLN A 29 -1.76 -42.56 -6.95
CA GLN A 29 -2.57 -41.34 -6.84
C GLN A 29 -2.19 -40.49 -5.63
N SER A 30 -1.88 -41.09 -4.47
CA SER A 30 -1.44 -40.42 -3.26
C SER A 30 -0.04 -39.79 -3.44
N GLU A 31 0.86 -40.50 -4.15
CA GLU A 31 2.19 -39.94 -4.47
C GLU A 31 2.11 -38.77 -5.46
N MET A 32 1.20 -38.83 -6.43
CA MET A 32 0.98 -37.73 -7.38
C MET A 32 0.40 -36.49 -6.70
N VAL A 33 -0.53 -36.64 -5.76
CA VAL A 33 -1.09 -35.55 -4.95
C VAL A 33 0.00 -34.92 -4.06
N MET A 34 0.85 -35.74 -3.42
CA MET A 34 1.96 -35.25 -2.60
C MET A 34 3.01 -34.51 -3.42
N ARG A 35 3.29 -34.94 -4.65
CA ARG A 35 4.19 -34.22 -5.59
C ARG A 35 3.60 -32.89 -6.06
N LEU A 36 2.27 -32.81 -6.26
CA LEU A 36 1.58 -31.58 -6.61
C LEU A 36 1.56 -30.57 -5.45
N ILE A 37 1.33 -31.03 -4.22
CA ILE A 37 1.39 -30.18 -3.01
C ILE A 37 2.82 -29.68 -2.78
N SER A 38 3.83 -30.54 -2.94
CA SER A 38 5.26 -30.16 -2.80
C SER A 38 5.71 -29.17 -3.87
N ARG A 39 5.16 -29.24 -5.11
CA ARG A 39 5.44 -28.23 -6.15
C ARG A 39 4.75 -26.88 -5.85
N LYS A 40 3.55 -26.91 -5.26
CA LYS A 40 2.82 -25.68 -4.87
C LYS A 40 3.54 -24.94 -3.73
N SER A 41 4.10 -25.68 -2.74
CA SER A 41 4.85 -25.08 -1.64
C SER A 41 6.21 -24.48 -2.09
N LYS A 42 6.87 -25.06 -3.08
CA LYS A 42 8.09 -24.48 -3.68
C LYS A 42 7.79 -23.20 -4.48
N GLY A 43 6.65 -23.13 -5.19
CA GLY A 43 6.21 -21.92 -5.89
C GLY A 43 5.88 -20.77 -4.93
N LEU A 44 5.20 -21.05 -3.82
CA LEU A 44 4.87 -20.05 -2.78
C LEU A 44 6.14 -19.47 -2.11
N ASN A 45 7.13 -20.29 -1.83
CA ASN A 45 8.39 -19.82 -1.23
C ASN A 45 9.22 -18.94 -2.19
N LEU A 46 9.22 -19.24 -3.50
CA LEU A 46 9.90 -18.42 -4.50
C LEU A 46 9.23 -17.05 -4.69
N THR A 47 7.90 -17.00 -4.69
CA THR A 47 7.14 -15.75 -4.79
C THR A 47 7.39 -14.86 -3.58
N ARG A 48 7.34 -15.42 -2.36
CA ARG A 48 7.59 -14.69 -1.11
C ARG A 48 9.03 -14.16 -1.02
N LYS A 49 10.04 -14.93 -1.47
CA LYS A 49 11.44 -14.49 -1.48
C LYS A 49 11.64 -13.33 -2.47
N LYS A 50 10.99 -13.36 -3.64
CA LYS A 50 11.08 -12.29 -4.64
C LYS A 50 10.42 -10.99 -4.14
N GLU A 51 9.31 -11.09 -3.41
CA GLU A 51 8.58 -9.95 -2.84
C GLU A 51 9.41 -9.27 -1.71
N ILE A 52 10.01 -10.07 -0.83
CA ILE A 52 10.92 -9.59 0.22
C ILE A 52 12.13 -8.86 -0.38
N ASP A 53 12.69 -9.38 -1.46
CA ASP A 53 13.84 -8.76 -2.13
C ASP A 53 13.47 -7.38 -2.73
N ARG A 54 12.27 -7.21 -3.29
CA ARG A 54 11.81 -5.92 -3.82
C ARG A 54 11.55 -4.89 -2.72
N ASP A 55 10.90 -5.26 -1.64
CA ASP A 55 10.65 -4.38 -0.50
C ASP A 55 11.95 -3.92 0.14
N ARG A 56 12.91 -4.81 0.31
CA ARG A 56 14.25 -4.48 0.80
C ARG A 56 14.96 -3.46 -0.10
N ILE A 57 14.80 -3.57 -1.43
CA ILE A 57 15.36 -2.59 -2.36
C ILE A 57 14.64 -1.24 -2.22
N LEU A 58 13.32 -1.22 -2.08
CA LEU A 58 12.56 0.01 -1.88
C LEU A 58 12.91 0.67 -0.54
N ASP A 59 13.07 -0.10 0.54
CA ASP A 59 13.54 0.42 1.84
C ASP A 59 14.93 1.07 1.72
N ALA A 60 15.83 0.44 0.99
CA ALA A 60 17.16 0.99 0.73
C ALA A 60 17.10 2.27 -0.12
N ALA A 61 16.23 2.30 -1.13
CA ALA A 61 16.01 3.48 -1.97
C ALA A 61 15.50 4.66 -1.15
N GLU A 62 14.52 4.46 -0.28
CA GLU A 62 14.00 5.51 0.60
C GLU A 62 15.07 6.04 1.55
N ARG A 63 15.89 5.18 2.14
CA ARG A 63 17.01 5.60 3.00
C ARG A 63 18.04 6.44 2.25
N VAL A 64 18.40 6.05 1.02
CA VAL A 64 19.31 6.83 0.18
C VAL A 64 18.71 8.22 -0.12
N ILE A 65 17.41 8.30 -0.41
CA ILE A 65 16.70 9.57 -0.64
C ILE A 65 16.77 10.46 0.61
N LEU A 66 16.43 9.92 1.77
CA LEU A 66 16.41 10.65 3.03
C LEU A 66 17.79 11.18 3.42
N GLU A 67 18.84 10.38 3.27
CA GLU A 67 20.21 10.75 3.67
C GLU A 67 20.85 11.75 2.72
N SER A 68 20.58 11.66 1.42
CA SER A 68 21.23 12.48 0.40
C SER A 68 20.36 13.62 -0.14
N GLY A 69 19.11 13.73 0.29
CA GLY A 69 18.12 14.65 -0.32
C GLY A 69 17.97 14.39 -1.81
N GLY A 70 18.17 13.14 -2.24
CA GLY A 70 18.10 12.72 -3.64
C GLY A 70 19.29 13.06 -4.52
N ARG A 71 20.24 13.89 -4.06
CA ARG A 71 21.41 14.29 -4.86
C ARG A 71 22.27 13.12 -5.32
N ASN A 72 22.48 12.13 -4.44
CA ASN A 72 23.30 10.94 -4.69
C ASN A 72 22.45 9.69 -4.97
N PHE A 73 21.20 9.88 -5.37
CA PHE A 73 20.32 8.76 -5.67
C PHE A 73 20.72 8.07 -6.98
N THR A 74 21.44 6.98 -6.86
CA THR A 74 21.87 6.11 -7.96
C THR A 74 21.52 4.65 -7.69
N LEU A 75 21.43 3.83 -8.75
CA LEU A 75 21.19 2.39 -8.57
C LEU A 75 22.34 1.72 -7.80
N ASP A 76 23.57 2.20 -7.95
CA ASP A 76 24.73 1.67 -7.22
C ASP A 76 24.63 1.95 -5.72
N ALA A 77 24.30 3.19 -5.31
CA ALA A 77 24.08 3.55 -3.91
C ALA A 77 22.95 2.74 -3.27
N VAL A 78 21.86 2.51 -4.01
CA VAL A 78 20.75 1.68 -3.53
C VAL A 78 21.14 0.21 -3.41
N ALA A 79 21.88 -0.34 -4.39
CA ALA A 79 22.36 -1.71 -4.33
C ALA A 79 23.29 -1.95 -3.11
N GLU A 80 24.23 -1.03 -2.89
CA GLU A 80 25.11 -1.04 -1.72
C GLU A 80 24.32 -1.00 -0.41
N ARG A 81 23.38 -0.06 -0.30
CA ARG A 81 22.50 0.09 0.88
C ARG A 81 21.61 -1.13 1.11
N ALA A 82 21.11 -1.75 0.04
CA ALA A 82 20.32 -2.98 0.10
C ALA A 82 21.17 -4.23 0.41
N GLY A 83 22.50 -4.13 0.34
CA GLY A 83 23.42 -5.27 0.52
C GLY A 83 23.27 -6.33 -0.56
N ILE A 84 23.03 -5.90 -1.82
CA ILE A 84 22.89 -6.76 -3.00
C ILE A 84 23.84 -6.31 -4.12
N SER A 85 24.09 -7.18 -5.09
CA SER A 85 24.84 -6.78 -6.28
C SER A 85 24.02 -5.83 -7.18
N LYS A 86 24.69 -4.96 -7.95
CA LYS A 86 24.04 -4.12 -8.98
C LYS A 86 23.20 -4.95 -9.94
N GLY A 87 23.70 -6.11 -10.38
CA GLY A 87 22.96 -7.03 -11.25
C GLY A 87 21.69 -7.57 -10.61
N GLY A 88 21.70 -7.86 -9.30
CA GLY A 88 20.51 -8.25 -8.53
C GLY A 88 19.48 -7.14 -8.44
N LEU A 89 19.92 -5.89 -8.28
CA LEU A 89 19.03 -4.72 -8.29
C LEU A 89 18.44 -4.52 -9.68
N VAL A 90 19.24 -4.51 -10.74
CA VAL A 90 18.79 -4.30 -12.13
C VAL A 90 17.83 -5.41 -12.58
N TYR A 91 17.97 -6.64 -12.07
CA TYR A 91 16.99 -7.70 -12.31
C TYR A 91 15.60 -7.35 -11.75
N SER A 92 15.53 -6.67 -10.61
CA SER A 92 14.27 -6.26 -9.98
C SER A 92 13.74 -4.93 -10.51
N PHE A 93 14.65 -4.00 -10.82
CA PHE A 93 14.35 -2.65 -11.32
C PHE A 93 15.33 -2.29 -12.42
N ALA A 94 14.91 -2.44 -13.67
CA ALA A 94 15.77 -2.27 -14.85
C ALA A 94 16.32 -0.83 -15.01
N THR A 95 15.58 0.18 -14.48
CA THR A 95 15.94 1.61 -14.60
C THR A 95 15.80 2.32 -13.26
N LYS A 96 16.50 3.45 -13.13
CA LYS A 96 16.36 4.37 -11.99
C LYS A 96 14.91 4.87 -11.88
N ASP A 97 14.31 5.28 -12.99
CA ASP A 97 12.94 5.81 -13.02
C ASP A 97 11.92 4.73 -12.62
N GLY A 98 12.14 3.48 -13.06
CA GLY A 98 11.31 2.35 -12.62
C GLY A 98 11.38 2.09 -11.12
N LEU A 99 12.56 2.26 -10.49
CA LEU A 99 12.72 2.17 -9.05
C LEU A 99 12.03 3.35 -8.33
N VAL A 100 12.25 4.58 -8.81
CA VAL A 100 11.61 5.78 -8.23
C VAL A 100 10.09 5.70 -8.35
N ARG A 101 9.58 5.27 -9.50
CA ARG A 101 8.13 5.03 -9.67
C ARG A 101 7.57 4.04 -8.65
N ALA A 102 8.24 2.91 -8.45
CA ALA A 102 7.80 1.92 -7.48
C ALA A 102 7.85 2.45 -6.04
N ALA A 103 8.84 3.27 -5.70
CA ALA A 103 8.92 3.95 -4.41
C ALA A 103 7.78 4.99 -4.26
N LEU A 104 7.48 5.78 -5.29
CA LEU A 104 6.34 6.70 -5.29
C LEU A 104 5.00 5.94 -5.14
N GLU A 105 4.81 4.84 -5.87
CA GLU A 105 3.61 4.02 -5.80
C GLU A 105 3.40 3.46 -4.38
N ARG A 106 4.48 2.99 -3.73
CA ARG A 106 4.45 2.54 -2.33
C ARG A 106 4.10 3.69 -1.39
N GLU A 107 4.69 4.86 -1.56
CA GLU A 107 4.44 6.04 -0.73
C GLU A 107 2.99 6.52 -0.85
N VAL A 108 2.48 6.67 -2.07
CA VAL A 108 1.08 7.04 -2.32
C VAL A 108 0.13 6.00 -1.71
N THR A 109 0.43 4.71 -1.86
CA THR A 109 -0.39 3.64 -1.28
C THR A 109 -0.39 3.69 0.24
N ARG A 110 0.79 3.90 0.87
CA ARG A 110 0.93 4.04 2.33
C ARG A 110 0.08 5.21 2.85
N PHE A 111 0.21 6.37 2.23
CA PHE A 111 -0.54 7.56 2.60
C PHE A 111 -2.05 7.37 2.43
N GLN A 112 -2.49 6.82 1.28
CA GLN A 112 -3.89 6.52 1.03
C GLN A 112 -4.47 5.53 2.05
N GLU A 113 -3.69 4.53 2.45
CA GLU A 113 -4.13 3.56 3.45
C GLU A 113 -4.28 4.20 4.83
N ALA A 114 -3.35 5.06 5.23
CA ALA A 114 -3.45 5.82 6.48
C ALA A 114 -4.69 6.75 6.48
N VAL A 115 -4.93 7.48 5.39
CA VAL A 115 -6.16 8.28 5.22
C VAL A 115 -7.41 7.41 5.32
N ARG A 116 -7.42 6.24 4.67
CA ARG A 116 -8.57 5.31 4.70
C ARG A 116 -8.82 4.75 6.09
N GLN A 117 -7.78 4.46 6.86
CA GLN A 117 -7.90 4.01 8.24
C GLN A 117 -8.56 5.06 9.14
N ARG A 118 -8.23 6.36 8.96
CA ARG A 118 -8.90 7.47 9.66
C ARG A 118 -10.40 7.51 9.38
N LEU A 119 -10.81 7.13 8.20
CA LEU A 119 -12.21 7.12 7.77
C LEU A 119 -13.00 5.88 8.22
N GLY A 120 -12.34 4.87 8.81
CA GLY A 120 -13.00 3.70 9.39
C GLY A 120 -13.72 2.79 8.37
N GLY A 121 -13.37 2.84 7.08
CA GLY A 121 -13.90 1.95 6.04
C GLY A 121 -15.38 2.20 5.65
N ARG A 122 -16.01 3.27 6.14
CA ARG A 122 -17.38 3.68 5.76
C ARG A 122 -17.39 4.40 4.40
N PRO A 123 -18.56 4.52 3.74
CA PRO A 123 -18.72 5.43 2.61
C PRO A 123 -18.33 6.86 3.03
N VAL A 124 -17.51 7.52 2.21
CA VAL A 124 -16.85 8.77 2.57
C VAL A 124 -17.40 9.90 1.71
N GLU A 125 -17.84 10.96 2.38
CA GLU A 125 -18.15 12.23 1.72
C GLU A 125 -16.86 12.92 1.25
N PRO A 126 -16.88 13.61 0.09
CA PRO A 126 -15.67 14.21 -0.48
C PRO A 126 -14.91 15.13 0.47
N PHE A 127 -15.62 15.93 1.28
CA PHE A 127 -14.98 16.86 2.21
C PHE A 127 -14.36 16.16 3.41
N GLU A 128 -14.93 15.03 3.85
CA GLU A 128 -14.32 14.16 4.87
C GLU A 128 -13.02 13.54 4.38
N LEU A 129 -12.96 13.19 3.09
CA LEU A 129 -11.71 12.67 2.49
C LEU A 129 -10.60 13.73 2.53
N VAL A 130 -10.94 15.00 2.21
CA VAL A 130 -9.96 16.11 2.29
C VAL A 130 -9.57 16.37 3.75
N LEU A 131 -10.50 16.33 4.70
CA LEU A 131 -10.17 16.47 6.12
C LEU A 131 -9.21 15.38 6.60
N ALA A 132 -9.48 14.13 6.27
CA ALA A 132 -8.62 13.01 6.63
C ALA A 132 -7.24 13.08 5.97
N HIS A 133 -7.15 13.61 4.73
CA HIS A 133 -5.90 13.89 4.05
C HIS A 133 -5.07 14.95 4.80
N ILE A 134 -5.71 16.04 5.26
CA ILE A 134 -5.04 17.10 6.03
C ILE A 134 -4.58 16.56 7.40
N ASP A 135 -5.43 15.79 8.07
CA ASP A 135 -5.09 15.16 9.35
C ASP A 135 -3.91 14.19 9.23
N GLU A 136 -3.82 13.45 8.11
CA GLU A 136 -2.64 12.58 7.85
C GLU A 136 -1.38 13.42 7.60
N ALA A 137 -1.48 14.48 6.80
CA ALA A 137 -0.36 15.39 6.54
C ALA A 137 0.15 16.10 7.81
N LEU A 138 -0.72 16.37 8.80
CA LEU A 138 -0.35 16.92 10.10
C LEU A 138 0.49 15.96 10.95
N ASP A 139 0.28 14.66 10.79
CA ASP A 139 0.98 13.61 11.54
C ASP A 139 2.30 13.18 10.87
N GLU A 140 2.53 13.56 9.60
CA GLU A 140 3.79 13.25 8.90
C GLU A 140 4.95 14.11 9.42
N ASP A 141 6.13 13.50 9.54
CA ASP A 141 7.36 14.20 9.89
C ASP A 141 8.03 14.84 8.65
N ASP A 142 9.01 15.71 8.92
CA ASP A 142 9.78 16.40 7.88
C ASP A 142 10.52 15.47 6.93
N ALA A 143 10.94 14.30 7.41
CA ALA A 143 11.66 13.34 6.59
C ALA A 143 10.72 12.68 5.57
N ALA A 144 9.50 12.33 5.98
CA ALA A 144 8.46 11.80 5.09
C ALA A 144 8.07 12.84 4.03
N THR A 145 7.83 14.09 4.43
CA THR A 145 7.54 15.21 3.53
C THR A 145 8.62 15.40 2.46
N ARG A 146 9.90 15.48 2.87
CA ARG A 146 11.02 15.61 1.91
C ARG A 146 11.16 14.41 0.97
N LYS A 147 10.97 13.20 1.48
CA LYS A 147 11.00 11.97 0.68
C LYS A 147 9.92 12.00 -0.39
N ALA A 148 8.67 12.29 -0.01
CA ALA A 148 7.55 12.35 -0.93
C ALA A 148 7.75 13.43 -2.01
N ALA A 149 8.19 14.64 -1.64
CA ALA A 149 8.49 15.71 -2.57
C ALA A 149 9.61 15.34 -3.55
N PHE A 150 10.66 14.66 -3.09
CA PHE A 150 11.71 14.15 -3.98
C PHE A 150 11.15 13.14 -4.99
N LEU A 151 10.34 12.17 -4.55
CA LEU A 151 9.76 11.16 -5.43
C LEU A 151 8.88 11.78 -6.52
N VAL A 152 8.08 12.79 -6.16
CA VAL A 152 7.24 13.53 -7.11
C VAL A 152 8.12 14.25 -8.15
N THR A 153 9.14 15.01 -7.70
CA THR A 153 9.98 15.79 -8.61
C THR A 153 10.91 14.96 -9.46
N ALA A 154 11.40 13.83 -8.95
CA ALA A 154 12.26 12.94 -9.74
C ALA A 154 11.55 12.39 -10.99
N LEU A 155 10.21 12.36 -10.98
CA LEU A 155 9.39 11.85 -12.09
C LEU A 155 8.72 12.97 -12.92
N VAL A 156 8.99 14.24 -12.64
CA VAL A 156 8.35 15.36 -13.36
C VAL A 156 8.58 15.31 -14.88
N HIS A 157 9.72 14.76 -15.32
CA HIS A 157 10.06 14.58 -16.73
C HIS A 157 9.56 13.25 -17.31
N ALA A 158 8.93 12.41 -16.50
CA ALA A 158 8.35 11.12 -16.88
C ALA A 158 6.84 11.07 -16.56
N PRO A 159 6.00 11.87 -17.23
CA PRO A 159 4.61 12.10 -16.88
C PRO A 159 3.76 10.83 -16.80
N ASP A 160 4.08 9.80 -17.57
CA ASP A 160 3.38 8.51 -17.52
C ASP A 160 3.65 7.74 -16.21
N MET A 161 4.77 8.04 -15.54
CA MET A 161 5.12 7.44 -14.25
C MET A 161 4.45 8.11 -13.05
N MET A 162 3.83 9.28 -13.25
CA MET A 162 3.09 10.01 -12.22
C MET A 162 1.65 9.52 -12.02
N GLU A 163 1.22 8.49 -12.73
CA GLU A 163 -0.15 8.00 -12.69
C GLU A 163 -0.67 7.65 -11.28
N PRO A 164 0.12 7.05 -10.35
CA PRO A 164 -0.32 6.81 -8.99
C PRO A 164 -0.73 8.09 -8.25
N ALA A 165 0.08 9.14 -8.34
CA ALA A 165 -0.19 10.44 -7.73
C ALA A 165 -1.39 11.13 -8.41
N ARG A 166 -1.47 11.11 -9.75
CA ARG A 166 -2.59 11.71 -10.50
C ARG A 166 -3.93 11.12 -10.10
N ARG A 167 -4.05 9.81 -10.01
CA ARG A 167 -5.30 9.16 -9.59
C ARG A 167 -5.73 9.59 -8.20
N TYR A 168 -4.79 9.69 -7.29
CA TYR A 168 -5.05 10.13 -5.94
C TYR A 168 -5.58 11.57 -5.90
N TYR A 169 -4.86 12.51 -6.54
CA TYR A 169 -5.27 13.91 -6.57
C TYR A 169 -6.60 14.13 -7.33
N ARG A 170 -6.89 13.34 -8.37
CA ARG A 170 -8.21 13.38 -9.02
C ARG A 170 -9.33 12.99 -8.05
N ALA A 171 -9.13 11.94 -7.26
CA ALA A 171 -10.11 11.53 -6.26
C ALA A 171 -10.41 12.63 -5.22
N LEU A 172 -9.40 13.43 -4.86
CA LEU A 172 -9.56 14.59 -3.96
C LEU A 172 -10.23 15.78 -4.64
N LEU A 173 -9.80 16.13 -5.85
CA LEU A 173 -10.14 17.41 -6.51
C LEU A 173 -11.43 17.37 -7.31
N ASP A 174 -11.72 16.27 -8.05
CA ASP A 174 -12.88 16.23 -8.94
C ASP A 174 -14.22 16.51 -8.21
N PRO A 175 -14.46 16.02 -6.98
CA PRO A 175 -15.66 16.36 -6.23
C PRO A 175 -15.75 17.83 -5.79
N LEU A 176 -14.63 18.56 -5.79
CA LEU A 176 -14.52 19.95 -5.37
C LEU A 176 -14.69 20.95 -6.54
N LEU A 177 -14.97 20.47 -7.75
CA LEU A 177 -15.11 21.32 -8.93
C LEU A 177 -16.48 22.03 -9.01
N SER A 178 -17.39 21.78 -8.06
CA SER A 178 -18.68 22.49 -8.00
C SER A 178 -18.48 23.98 -7.64
N ASP A 179 -19.43 24.82 -8.07
CA ASP A 179 -19.39 26.27 -7.81
C ASP A 179 -19.96 26.67 -6.44
N SER A 180 -20.16 25.74 -5.52
CA SER A 180 -20.59 26.07 -4.16
C SER A 180 -19.46 26.76 -3.37
N GLY A 181 -19.82 27.76 -2.54
CA GLY A 181 -18.84 28.43 -1.66
C GLY A 181 -18.12 27.46 -0.72
N ALA A 182 -18.81 26.39 -0.28
CA ALA A 182 -18.22 25.32 0.51
C ALA A 182 -17.12 24.58 -0.25
N ALA A 183 -17.37 24.17 -1.51
CA ALA A 183 -16.37 23.49 -2.35
C ALA A 183 -15.18 24.41 -2.65
N HIS A 184 -15.41 25.69 -2.87
CA HIS A 184 -14.34 26.69 -3.04
C HIS A 184 -13.44 26.76 -1.81
N GLY A 185 -14.01 26.88 -0.60
CA GLY A 185 -13.25 26.93 0.65
C GLY A 185 -12.38 25.68 0.87
N VAL A 186 -12.99 24.48 0.69
CA VAL A 186 -12.30 23.20 0.82
C VAL A 186 -11.19 23.04 -0.22
N ARG A 187 -11.42 23.44 -1.47
CA ARG A 187 -10.42 23.41 -2.54
C ARG A 187 -9.24 24.33 -2.25
N HIS A 188 -9.48 25.56 -1.76
CA HIS A 188 -8.42 26.47 -1.37
C HIS A 188 -7.60 25.93 -0.18
N ALA A 189 -8.26 25.32 0.81
CA ALA A 189 -7.60 24.67 1.93
C ALA A 189 -6.68 23.54 1.45
N LEU A 190 -7.16 22.67 0.55
CA LEU A 190 -6.36 21.60 -0.05
C LEU A 190 -5.15 22.18 -0.81
N PHE A 191 -5.34 23.21 -1.65
CA PHE A 191 -4.22 23.82 -2.38
C PHE A 191 -3.21 24.51 -1.46
N ALA A 192 -3.63 25.07 -0.32
CA ALA A 192 -2.69 25.61 0.67
C ALA A 192 -1.81 24.50 1.28
N VAL A 193 -2.39 23.34 1.59
CA VAL A 193 -1.67 22.16 2.11
C VAL A 193 -0.67 21.65 1.09
N GLU A 194 -1.11 21.43 -0.17
CA GLU A 194 -0.23 20.96 -1.24
C GLU A 194 0.85 21.99 -1.61
N GLY A 195 0.50 23.28 -1.56
CA GLY A 195 1.46 24.36 -1.80
C GLY A 195 2.57 24.38 -0.78
N ILE A 196 2.25 24.30 0.51
CA ILE A 196 3.26 24.29 1.57
C ILE A 196 4.10 23.00 1.56
N PHE A 197 3.47 21.86 1.24
CA PHE A 197 4.17 20.58 1.03
C PHE A 197 5.26 20.70 -0.05
N LEU A 198 4.93 21.26 -1.21
CA LEU A 198 5.87 21.41 -2.31
C LEU A 198 6.96 22.45 -2.01
N LEU A 199 6.56 23.62 -1.51
CA LEU A 199 7.50 24.71 -1.22
C LEU A 199 8.57 24.28 -0.20
N ARG A 200 8.14 23.63 0.87
CA ARG A 200 9.02 23.12 1.93
C ARG A 200 9.79 21.88 1.49
N GLY A 201 9.09 20.91 0.92
CA GLY A 201 9.68 19.62 0.53
C GLY A 201 10.75 19.75 -0.56
N LEU A 202 10.62 20.75 -1.44
CA LEU A 202 11.59 21.05 -2.51
C LEU A 202 12.65 22.08 -2.08
N GLY A 203 12.51 22.67 -0.90
CA GLY A 203 13.43 23.67 -0.40
C GLY A 203 13.39 24.99 -1.17
N PHE A 204 12.24 25.35 -1.78
CA PHE A 204 12.09 26.67 -2.41
C PHE A 204 12.04 27.79 -1.40
N VAL A 205 11.52 27.51 -0.21
CA VAL A 205 11.42 28.44 0.91
C VAL A 205 11.75 27.69 2.20
N GLU A 206 12.50 28.33 3.08
CA GLU A 206 12.65 27.87 4.46
C GLU A 206 11.35 28.13 5.20
N VAL A 207 10.65 27.07 5.57
CA VAL A 207 9.40 27.11 6.34
C VAL A 207 9.65 26.36 7.64
N SER A 208 9.48 27.06 8.76
CA SER A 208 9.60 26.44 10.09
C SER A 208 8.52 25.38 10.32
N ALA A 209 8.74 24.52 11.31
CA ALA A 209 7.75 23.51 11.67
C ALA A 209 6.43 24.15 12.17
N GLU A 210 6.54 25.30 12.88
CA GLU A 210 5.38 26.05 13.38
C GLU A 210 4.59 26.67 12.23
N GLU A 211 5.25 27.30 11.26
CA GLU A 211 4.59 27.87 10.07
C GLU A 211 3.91 26.79 9.25
N HIS A 212 4.58 25.67 9.00
CA HIS A 212 4.00 24.52 8.30
C HIS A 212 2.74 24.03 9.02
N LYS A 213 2.86 23.73 10.31
CA LYS A 213 1.73 23.26 11.14
C LYS A 213 0.57 24.26 11.18
N SER A 214 0.88 25.56 11.26
CA SER A 214 -0.13 26.63 11.25
C SER A 214 -0.96 26.63 9.98
N VAL A 215 -0.35 26.46 8.80
CA VAL A 215 -1.06 26.38 7.52
C VAL A 215 -1.98 25.17 7.49
N LEU A 216 -1.49 23.99 7.91
CA LEU A 216 -2.28 22.77 7.92
C LEU A 216 -3.47 22.85 8.90
N LEU A 217 -3.24 23.38 10.10
CA LEU A 217 -4.31 23.57 11.10
C LEU A 217 -5.37 24.52 10.59
N HIS A 218 -5.00 25.65 9.97
CA HIS A 218 -5.97 26.58 9.41
C HIS A 218 -6.77 25.95 8.26
N ALA A 219 -6.13 25.23 7.37
CA ALA A 219 -6.78 24.49 6.31
C ALA A 219 -7.76 23.44 6.88
N ARG A 220 -7.36 22.72 7.92
CA ARG A 220 -8.21 21.77 8.66
C ARG A 220 -9.45 22.45 9.23
N ASP A 221 -9.31 23.60 9.88
CA ASP A 221 -10.41 24.33 10.49
C ASP A 221 -11.42 24.82 9.44
N ILE A 222 -10.96 25.26 8.27
CA ILE A 222 -11.84 25.61 7.14
C ILE A 222 -12.70 24.40 6.73
N VAL A 223 -12.10 23.24 6.53
CA VAL A 223 -12.82 22.04 6.11
C VAL A 223 -13.76 21.54 7.20
N ALA A 224 -13.32 21.50 8.45
CA ALA A 224 -14.14 21.11 9.59
C ALA A 224 -15.35 22.05 9.79
N GLY A 225 -15.16 23.36 9.62
CA GLY A 225 -16.23 24.35 9.68
C GLY A 225 -17.30 24.15 8.60
N VAL A 226 -16.87 23.80 7.38
CA VAL A 226 -17.81 23.47 6.29
C VAL A 226 -18.60 22.19 6.59
N LEU A 227 -17.96 21.19 7.18
CA LEU A 227 -18.64 19.94 7.57
C LEU A 227 -19.64 20.14 8.71
N ALA A 228 -19.31 21.00 9.69
CA ALA A 228 -20.17 21.29 10.83
C ALA A 228 -21.41 22.16 10.46
N GLY A 229 -21.34 22.93 9.37
CA GLY A 229 -22.42 23.79 8.88
C GLY A 229 -23.39 23.09 7.91
N ARG A 230 -23.23 21.81 7.65
CA ARG A 230 -24.10 20.97 6.83
C ARG A 230 -25.12 20.22 7.67
#